data_4e748fb51d921a06de214a66f677ae57
#
_entry.id   4e748fb51d921a06de214a66f677ae57
#
_cell.length_a   1.000
_cell.length_b   1.000
_cell.length_c   1.000
_cell.angle_alpha   90.00
_cell.angle_beta   90.00
_cell.angle_gamma   90.00
#
_symmetry.space_group_name_H-M   'P 1'
#
loop_
_entity.id
_entity.type
_entity.pdbx_description
1 polymer ?
#
loop_
_entity_poly.entity_id
_entity_poly.type
_entity_poly.pdbx_seq_one_letter_code
_entity_poly.pdbx_strand_id
1 'polypeptide(L)'
;LLDEIMSYVEDHLAGHITLDDTARQFHVSASTVSQLFRKRMGVSYYRFVTQRRLIAAKTLIKEGTALDTVAESVGFSDYSGFYRAFKQEYGISPTRFKTL
;
A
#
# COMPACT_ATOMS: atom_id res chain seq x y z
N LEU A 1 -17.13 -5.05 8.10
CA LEU A 1 -15.74 -5.44 8.38
C LEU A 1 -14.77 -4.95 7.30
N LEU A 2 -15.12 -5.10 6.03
CA LEU A 2 -14.23 -4.67 4.94
C LEU A 2 -13.94 -3.18 5.00
N ASP A 3 -14.96 -2.35 5.16
CA ASP A 3 -14.78 -0.88 5.24
C ASP A 3 -13.90 -0.48 6.41
N GLU A 4 -14.06 -1.16 7.53
CA GLU A 4 -13.27 -0.89 8.73
C GLU A 4 -11.80 -1.25 8.53
N ILE A 5 -11.53 -2.37 7.87
CA ILE A 5 -10.17 -2.78 7.54
C ILE A 5 -9.55 -1.80 6.55
N MET A 6 -10.30 -1.35 5.55
CA MET A 6 -9.81 -0.38 4.57
C MET A 6 -9.44 0.95 5.25
N SER A 7 -10.25 1.42 6.20
CA SER A 7 -9.92 2.61 6.98
C SER A 7 -8.67 2.41 7.82
N TYR A 8 -8.54 1.24 8.44
CA TYR A 8 -7.35 0.88 9.22
C TYR A 8 -6.09 0.94 8.35
N VAL A 9 -6.15 0.42 7.13
CA VAL A 9 -5.02 0.46 6.20
C VAL A 9 -4.65 1.91 5.87
N GLU A 10 -5.62 2.76 5.56
CA GLU A 10 -5.36 4.18 5.24
C GLU A 10 -4.68 4.89 6.43
N ASP A 11 -5.10 4.61 7.64
CA ASP A 11 -4.54 5.25 8.83
C ASP A 11 -3.14 4.77 9.17
N HIS A 12 -2.70 3.63 8.63
CA HIS A 12 -1.43 3.00 9.00
C HIS A 12 -0.48 2.81 7.82
N LEU A 13 -0.71 3.48 6.69
CA LEU A 13 0.10 3.25 5.47
C LEU A 13 1.60 3.43 5.71
N ALA A 14 2.01 4.43 6.50
CA ALA A 14 3.41 4.69 6.79
C ALA A 14 4.03 3.68 7.74
N GLY A 15 3.20 2.85 8.39
CA GLY A 15 3.66 1.91 9.40
C GLY A 15 3.77 0.50 8.88
N HIS A 16 3.96 -0.42 9.82
CA HIS A 16 4.06 -1.84 9.53
C HIS A 16 2.67 -2.46 9.50
N ILE A 17 2.26 -2.96 8.34
CA ILE A 17 0.95 -3.59 8.16
C ILE A 17 1.19 -5.04 7.72
N THR A 18 0.73 -6.00 8.54
CA THR A 18 0.76 -7.41 8.18
C THR A 18 -0.65 -7.98 8.25
N LEU A 19 -0.86 -9.08 7.53
CA LEU A 19 -2.12 -9.81 7.57
C LEU A 19 -2.45 -10.25 9.00
N ASP A 20 -1.46 -10.79 9.72
CA ASP A 20 -1.66 -11.28 11.08
C ASP A 20 -1.99 -10.16 12.06
N ASP A 21 -1.29 -9.03 11.99
CA ASP A 21 -1.57 -7.89 12.86
C ASP A 21 -2.98 -7.33 12.60
N THR A 22 -3.38 -7.27 11.34
CA THR A 22 -4.71 -6.79 10.96
C THR A 22 -5.79 -7.73 11.52
N ALA A 23 -5.59 -9.03 11.35
CA ALA A 23 -6.53 -10.03 11.86
C ALA A 23 -6.70 -9.89 13.37
N ARG A 24 -5.59 -9.72 14.10
CA ARG A 24 -5.63 -9.52 15.55
C ARG A 24 -6.37 -8.23 15.92
N GLN A 25 -6.13 -7.17 15.18
CA GLN A 25 -6.79 -5.87 15.44
C GLN A 25 -8.31 -5.99 15.37
N PHE A 26 -8.82 -6.80 14.45
CA PHE A 26 -10.26 -6.94 14.24
C PHE A 26 -10.84 -8.22 14.83
N HIS A 27 -10.05 -8.96 15.60
CA HIS A 27 -10.50 -10.17 16.31
C HIS A 27 -11.07 -11.23 15.37
N VAL A 28 -10.44 -11.40 14.22
CA VAL A 28 -10.79 -12.43 13.23
C VAL A 28 -9.54 -13.22 12.84
N SER A 29 -9.72 -14.32 12.09
CA SER A 29 -8.57 -15.08 11.62
C SER A 29 -7.93 -14.41 10.42
N ALA A 30 -6.63 -14.70 10.19
CA ALA A 30 -5.94 -14.26 9.00
C ALA A 30 -6.63 -14.75 7.74
N SER A 31 -7.13 -15.99 7.78
CA SER A 31 -7.87 -16.57 6.66
C SER A 31 -9.14 -15.76 6.33
N THR A 32 -9.83 -15.28 7.36
CA THR A 32 -11.03 -14.45 7.16
C THR A 32 -10.69 -13.17 6.41
N VAL A 33 -9.63 -12.47 6.82
CA VAL A 33 -9.20 -11.24 6.15
C VAL A 33 -8.77 -11.54 4.70
N SER A 34 -7.96 -12.57 4.52
CA SER A 34 -7.46 -12.97 3.19
C SER A 34 -8.60 -13.27 2.22
N GLN A 35 -9.56 -14.07 2.67
CA GLN A 35 -10.70 -14.44 1.82
C GLN A 35 -11.61 -13.27 1.51
N LEU A 36 -11.81 -12.39 2.50
CA LEU A 36 -12.63 -11.19 2.31
C LEU A 36 -12.09 -10.32 1.17
N PHE A 37 -10.77 -10.08 1.17
CA PHE A 37 -10.17 -9.26 0.12
C PHE A 37 -10.22 -9.94 -1.25
N ARG A 38 -9.92 -11.25 -1.30
CA ARG A 38 -9.98 -11.97 -2.58
C ARG A 38 -11.39 -11.99 -3.17
N LYS A 39 -12.40 -12.20 -2.33
CA LYS A 39 -13.79 -12.27 -2.79
C LYS A 39 -14.38 -10.91 -3.14
N ARG A 40 -14.10 -9.89 -2.34
CA ARG A 40 -14.74 -8.58 -2.48
C ARG A 40 -13.91 -7.61 -3.31
N MET A 41 -12.59 -7.70 -3.25
CA MET A 41 -11.68 -6.78 -3.95
C MET A 41 -10.94 -7.43 -5.11
N GLY A 42 -10.95 -8.76 -5.20
CA GLY A 42 -10.29 -9.48 -6.29
C GLY A 42 -8.78 -9.54 -6.21
N VAL A 43 -8.18 -9.11 -5.09
CA VAL A 43 -6.73 -9.10 -4.90
C VAL A 43 -6.39 -9.62 -3.50
N SER A 44 -5.12 -10.00 -3.29
CA SER A 44 -4.66 -10.36 -1.95
C SER A 44 -4.64 -9.12 -1.06
N TYR A 45 -4.69 -9.33 0.26
CA TYR A 45 -4.58 -8.22 1.21
C TYR A 45 -3.27 -7.45 1.03
N TYR A 46 -2.15 -8.18 0.84
CA TYR A 46 -0.85 -7.55 0.61
C TYR A 46 -0.87 -6.65 -0.63
N ARG A 47 -1.45 -7.14 -1.72
CA ARG A 47 -1.55 -6.34 -2.95
C ARG A 47 -2.41 -5.10 -2.75
N PHE A 48 -3.52 -5.22 -2.02
CA PHE A 48 -4.36 -4.08 -1.69
C PHE A 48 -3.57 -3.01 -0.94
N VAL A 49 -2.82 -3.40 0.10
CA VAL A 49 -2.00 -2.46 0.87
C VAL A 49 -0.97 -1.78 -0.03
N THR A 50 -0.29 -2.57 -0.88
CA THR A 50 0.70 -2.03 -1.82
C THR A 50 0.07 -1.01 -2.77
N GLN A 51 -1.09 -1.31 -3.32
CA GLN A 51 -1.80 -0.40 -4.22
C GLN A 51 -2.15 0.91 -3.53
N ARG A 52 -2.61 0.85 -2.28
CA ARG A 52 -2.95 2.06 -1.52
C ARG A 52 -1.71 2.90 -1.23
N ARG A 53 -0.60 2.26 -0.89
CA ARG A 53 0.68 2.96 -0.69
C ARG A 53 1.12 3.68 -1.96
N LEU A 54 0.98 3.03 -3.12
CA LEU A 54 1.39 3.62 -4.39
C LEU A 54 0.48 4.78 -4.81
N ILE A 55 -0.81 4.71 -4.51
CA ILE A 55 -1.73 5.83 -4.77
C ILE A 55 -1.32 7.04 -3.93
N ALA A 56 -1.04 6.84 -2.65
CA ALA A 56 -0.56 7.92 -1.78
C ALA A 56 0.77 8.48 -2.28
N ALA A 57 1.66 7.62 -2.79
CA ALA A 57 2.94 8.03 -3.35
C ALA A 57 2.76 8.97 -4.54
N LYS A 58 1.82 8.68 -5.44
CA LYS A 58 1.58 9.52 -6.62
C LYS A 58 1.19 10.94 -6.20
N THR A 59 0.37 11.07 -5.18
CA THR A 59 -0.03 12.38 -4.65
C THR A 59 1.20 13.16 -4.16
N LEU A 60 2.05 12.51 -3.36
CA LEU A 60 3.26 13.16 -2.83
C LEU A 60 4.24 13.55 -3.94
N ILE A 61 4.39 12.71 -4.96
CA ILE A 61 5.26 13.01 -6.10
C ILE A 61 4.76 14.25 -6.82
N LYS A 62 3.46 14.35 -7.06
CA LYS A 62 2.88 15.51 -7.74
C LYS A 62 2.99 16.78 -6.91
N GLU A 63 3.05 16.66 -5.60
CA GLU A 63 3.28 17.79 -4.70
C GLU A 63 4.75 18.21 -4.62
N GLY A 64 5.65 17.49 -5.28
CA GLY A 64 7.06 17.85 -5.34
C GLY A 64 7.93 17.21 -4.27
N THR A 65 7.42 16.26 -3.51
CA THR A 65 8.20 15.57 -2.48
C THR A 65 9.31 14.73 -3.13
N ALA A 66 10.50 14.74 -2.53
CA ALA A 66 11.62 13.94 -3.03
C ALA A 66 11.30 12.45 -3.00
N LEU A 67 11.74 11.71 -4.03
CA LEU A 67 11.32 10.33 -4.21
C LEU A 67 11.72 9.39 -3.07
N ASP A 68 12.91 9.57 -2.47
CA ASP A 68 13.32 8.76 -1.33
C ASP A 68 12.43 9.03 -0.11
N THR A 69 12.05 10.27 0.09
CA THR A 69 11.11 10.66 1.15
C THR A 69 9.72 10.09 0.89
N VAL A 70 9.28 10.09 -0.37
CA VAL A 70 7.99 9.50 -0.75
C VAL A 70 7.95 8.03 -0.35
N ALA A 71 8.97 7.26 -0.74
CA ALA A 71 9.02 5.82 -0.46
C ALA A 71 8.87 5.54 1.04
N GLU A 72 9.62 6.26 1.86
CA GLU A 72 9.57 6.11 3.32
C GLU A 72 8.21 6.53 3.87
N SER A 73 7.69 7.67 3.42
CA SER A 73 6.44 8.24 3.93
C SER A 73 5.24 7.35 3.70
N VAL A 74 5.24 6.55 2.64
CA VAL A 74 4.11 5.67 2.33
C VAL A 74 4.32 4.23 2.80
N GLY A 75 5.42 3.95 3.52
CA GLY A 75 5.59 2.69 4.23
C GLY A 75 6.48 1.65 3.58
N PHE A 76 7.25 2.00 2.53
CA PHE A 76 8.23 1.07 1.97
C PHE A 76 9.50 1.10 2.81
N SER A 77 10.09 -0.09 3.05
CA SER A 77 11.28 -0.20 3.88
C SER A 77 12.55 0.27 3.16
N ASP A 78 12.56 0.26 1.83
CA ASP A 78 13.68 0.81 1.06
C ASP A 78 13.19 1.33 -0.30
N TYR A 79 14.03 2.13 -0.93
CA TYR A 79 13.68 2.74 -2.22
C TYR A 79 13.57 1.71 -3.33
N SER A 80 14.40 0.67 -3.32
CA SER A 80 14.38 -0.36 -4.34
C SER A 80 13.04 -1.09 -4.39
N GLY A 81 12.49 -1.42 -3.23
CA GLY A 81 11.17 -2.04 -3.13
C GLY A 81 10.07 -1.14 -3.68
N PHE A 82 10.13 0.15 -3.32
CA PHE A 82 9.20 1.14 -3.84
C PHE A 82 9.30 1.26 -5.37
N TYR A 83 10.51 1.38 -5.90
CA TYR A 83 10.75 1.52 -7.34
C TYR A 83 10.14 0.35 -8.11
N ARG A 84 10.43 -0.88 -7.67
CA ARG A 84 9.93 -2.08 -8.34
C ARG A 84 8.40 -2.17 -8.29
N ALA A 85 7.81 -1.91 -7.12
CA ALA A 85 6.36 -1.95 -6.96
C ALA A 85 5.67 -0.90 -7.82
N PHE A 86 6.20 0.32 -7.83
CA PHE A 86 5.64 1.42 -8.62
C PHE A 86 5.68 1.10 -10.11
N LYS A 87 6.83 0.65 -10.60
CA LYS A 87 7.00 0.33 -12.02
C LYS A 87 6.11 -0.84 -12.44
N GLN A 88 5.98 -1.85 -11.59
CA GLN A 88 5.13 -3.00 -11.87
C GLN A 88 3.65 -2.59 -11.93
N GLU A 89 3.21 -1.71 -11.05
CA GLU A 89 1.81 -1.30 -11.01
C GLU A 89 1.45 -0.35 -12.14
N TYR A 90 2.33 0.61 -12.46
CA TYR A 90 2.00 1.69 -13.39
C TYR A 90 2.72 1.62 -14.73
N GLY A 91 3.67 0.70 -14.90
CA GLY A 91 4.39 0.53 -16.17
C GLY A 91 5.50 1.54 -16.42
N ILE A 92 5.65 2.55 -15.56
CA ILE A 92 6.74 3.54 -15.65
C ILE A 92 7.38 3.72 -14.27
N SER A 93 8.61 4.21 -14.26
CA SER A 93 9.33 4.43 -13.00
C SER A 93 8.79 5.65 -12.26
N PRO A 94 9.01 5.73 -10.95
CA PRO A 94 8.67 6.95 -10.19
C PRO A 94 9.35 8.19 -10.75
N THR A 95 10.60 8.06 -11.19
CA THR A 95 11.38 9.16 -11.77
C THR A 95 10.69 9.70 -13.02
N ARG A 96 10.28 8.79 -13.91
CA ARG A 96 9.58 9.20 -15.12
C ARG A 96 8.21 9.81 -14.81
N PHE A 97 7.48 9.22 -13.88
CA PHE A 97 6.19 9.75 -13.46
C PHE A 97 6.32 11.19 -12.94
N LYS A 98 7.40 11.47 -12.20
CA LYS A 98 7.67 12.79 -11.65
C LYS A 98 7.80 13.86 -12.74
N THR A 99 8.28 13.49 -13.91
CA THR A 99 8.52 14.43 -15.02
C THR A 99 7.34 14.60 -15.97
N LEU A 100 6.27 13.86 -15.76
CA LEU A 100 5.09 13.95 -16.64
C LEU A 100 4.27 15.24 -16.44
#